data_4f88d57c71118d9239bdca377a377e7c
#
_entry.id   4f88d57c71118d9239bdca377a377e7c
#
_cell.length_a   1.000
_cell.length_b   1.000
_cell.length_c   1.000
_cell.angle_alpha   90.00
_cell.angle_beta   90.00
_cell.angle_gamma   90.00
#
_symmetry.space_group_name_H-M   'P 1'
#
loop_
_entity.id
_entity.type
_entity.pdbx_description
1 polymer ?
#
loop_
_entity_poly.entity_id
_entity_poly.type
_entity_poly.pdbx_seq_one_letter_code
_entity_poly.pdbx_strand_id
1 'polypeptide(L)' 'MPGDDQVTDPVCKMKIMPSEAVATAEHNGQTYYFCSQDCADAFRESPEDYA' A
#
# COMPACT_ATOMS: atom_id res chain seq x y z
N MET A 1 -2.14 21.65 6.18
CA MET A 1 -2.02 21.34 5.68
C MET A 1 -1.65 20.32 5.52
N PRO A 2 -1.59 19.94 5.17
CA PRO A 2 -1.64 18.96 4.88
C PRO A 2 -0.58 18.23 4.63
N GLY A 3 0.18 18.00 4.59
CA GLY A 3 1.28 17.23 4.36
C GLY A 3 1.25 15.90 5.02
N ASP A 4 0.22 15.61 5.72
CA ASP A 4 0.22 14.39 6.45
C ASP A 4 -0.64 13.33 5.85
N ASP A 5 -0.74 13.31 4.56
CA ASP A 5 -1.58 12.32 3.90
C ASP A 5 -0.85 11.00 3.78
N GLN A 6 -0.44 10.47 4.91
CA GLN A 6 0.22 9.19 4.91
C GLN A 6 -0.77 8.09 4.60
N VAL A 7 -0.27 7.02 3.98
CA VAL A 7 -1.08 5.84 3.69
C VAL A 7 -0.49 4.66 4.42
N THR A 8 -1.31 3.66 4.66
CA THR A 8 -0.87 2.47 5.37
C THR A 8 -0.65 1.34 4.39
N ASP A 9 0.54 0.76 4.42
CA ASP A 9 0.84 -0.44 3.67
C ASP A 9 -0.02 -1.57 4.25
N PRO A 10 -0.88 -2.20 3.45
CA PRO A 10 -1.78 -3.22 4.00
C PRO A 10 -1.05 -4.49 4.42
N VAL A 11 0.14 -4.72 3.91
CA VAL A 11 0.90 -5.93 4.24
C VAL A 11 1.77 -5.70 5.45
N CYS A 12 2.58 -4.64 5.43
CA CYS A 12 3.49 -4.33 6.53
C CYS A 12 2.80 -3.61 7.67
N LYS A 13 1.67 -2.97 7.39
CA LYS A 13 0.95 -2.17 8.39
C LYS A 13 1.74 -0.97 8.83
N MET A 14 2.64 -0.49 7.99
CA MET A 14 3.43 0.69 8.28
C MET A 14 2.89 1.88 7.50
N LYS A 15 3.02 3.06 8.09
CA LYS A 15 2.58 4.28 7.42
C LYS A 15 3.71 4.83 6.57
N ILE A 16 3.40 5.15 5.34
CA ILE A 16 4.37 5.69 4.40
C ILE A 16 3.72 6.83 3.65
N MET A 17 4.56 7.68 3.06
CA MET A 17 4.06 8.73 2.19
C MET A 17 3.79 8.15 0.80
N PRO A 18 2.70 8.56 0.16
CA PRO A 18 2.43 8.06 -1.20
C PRO A 18 3.58 8.29 -2.16
N SER A 19 4.29 9.40 -1.99
CA SER A 19 5.42 9.72 -2.86
C SER A 19 6.61 8.82 -2.61
N GLU A 20 6.64 8.13 -1.49
CA GLU A 20 7.74 7.24 -1.15
C GLU A 20 7.41 5.79 -1.40
N ALA A 21 6.22 5.51 -1.87
CA ALA A 21 5.82 4.14 -2.14
C ALA A 21 6.66 3.54 -3.25
N VAL A 22 7.11 2.33 -3.04
CA VAL A 22 7.89 1.61 -4.04
C VAL A 22 6.97 1.05 -5.12
N ALA A 23 5.77 0.62 -4.72
CA ALA A 23 4.82 0.03 -5.64
C ALA A 23 3.42 0.39 -5.19
N THR A 24 2.47 0.25 -6.11
CA THR A 24 1.07 0.50 -5.81
C THR A 24 0.24 -0.59 -6.46
N ALA A 25 -0.99 -0.76 -5.95
CA ALA A 25 -1.95 -1.68 -6.53
C ALA A 25 -3.35 -1.12 -6.32
N GLU A 26 -4.25 -1.55 -7.19
CA GLU A 26 -5.64 -1.09 -7.11
C GLU A 26 -6.54 -2.30 -6.91
N HIS A 27 -7.46 -2.20 -5.96
CA HIS A 27 -8.36 -3.31 -5.66
C HIS A 27 -9.69 -2.71 -5.21
N ASN A 28 -10.77 -3.15 -5.85
CA ASN A 28 -12.13 -2.69 -5.53
C ASN A 28 -12.25 -1.17 -5.55
N GLY A 29 -11.58 -0.53 -6.49
CA GLY A 29 -11.67 0.91 -6.63
C GLY A 29 -10.82 1.69 -5.65
N GLN A 30 -9.99 1.00 -4.86
CA GLN A 30 -9.09 1.66 -3.92
C GLN A 30 -7.65 1.44 -4.31
N THR A 31 -6.84 2.47 -4.11
CA THR A 31 -5.42 2.38 -4.40
C THR A 31 -4.66 2.10 -3.13
N TYR A 32 -3.79 1.09 -3.18
CA TYR A 32 -2.96 0.71 -2.06
C TYR A 32 -1.51 0.99 -2.38
N TYR A 33 -0.76 1.41 -1.37
CA TYR A 33 0.63 1.77 -1.52
C TYR A 33 1.48 0.83 -0.68
N PHE A 34 2.65 0.50 -1.19
CA PHE A 34 3.50 -0.50 -0.54
C PHE A 34 4.89 0.05 -0.31
N CYS A 35 5.44 -0.30 0.84
CA CYS A 35 6.77 0.16 1.21
C CYS A 35 7.86 -0.61 0.47
N SER A 36 7.54 -1.77 -0.09
CA SER A 36 8.51 -2.54 -0.84
C SER A 36 7.80 -3.39 -1.87
N GLN A 37 8.57 -3.89 -2.84
CA GLN A 37 8.01 -4.73 -3.88
C GLN A 37 7.50 -6.05 -3.29
N ASP A 38 8.15 -6.56 -2.27
CA ASP A 38 7.72 -7.80 -1.64
C ASP A 38 6.31 -7.65 -1.07
N CYS A 39 6.02 -6.50 -0.48
CA CYS A 39 4.68 -6.25 0.05
C CYS A 39 3.66 -6.21 -1.08
N ALA A 40 4.01 -5.58 -2.19
CA ALA A 40 3.11 -5.51 -3.33
C ALA A 40 2.83 -6.89 -3.89
N ASP A 41 3.87 -7.73 -3.98
CA ASP A 41 3.70 -9.07 -4.50
C ASP A 41 2.81 -9.90 -3.58
N ALA A 42 3.01 -9.77 -2.27
CA ALA A 42 2.18 -10.50 -1.32
C ALA A 42 0.71 -10.10 -1.45
N PHE A 43 0.47 -8.80 -1.63
CA PHE A 43 -0.89 -8.32 -1.78
C PHE A 43 -1.52 -8.89 -3.04
N ARG A 44 -0.77 -8.90 -4.13
CA ARG A 44 -1.30 -9.38 -5.40
C ARG A 44 -1.66 -10.86 -5.36
N GLU A 45 -0.91 -11.62 -4.57
CA GLU A 45 -1.19 -13.05 -4.46
C GLU A 45 -2.43 -13.32 -3.64
N SER A 46 -2.68 -12.52 -2.64
CA SER A 46 -3.83 -12.74 -1.76
C SER A 46 -4.43 -11.39 -1.36
N PRO A 47 -5.02 -10.68 -2.32
CA PRO A 47 -5.55 -9.35 -1.99
C PRO A 47 -6.65 -9.40 -0.93
N GLU A 48 -7.38 -10.49 -0.88
CA GLU A 48 -8.47 -10.59 0.09
C GLU A 48 -7.95 -10.78 1.51
N ASP A 49 -6.72 -11.23 1.66
CA ASP A 49 -6.14 -11.38 3.00
C ASP A 49 -5.74 -10.04 3.59
N TYR A 50 -5.49 -9.07 2.75
CA TYR A 50 -4.98 -7.77 3.20
C TYR A 50 -5.96 -6.62 2.98
N ALA A 51 -6.86 -6.77 2.06
CA ALA A 51 -7.79 -5.69 1.74
C ALA A 51 -9.12 -5.81 2.46
#